data_8c8a758fbf702290f1e22f4d7e2919c5
#
_entry.id   8c8a758fbf702290f1e22f4d7e2919c5
#
_cell.length_a   1.000
_cell.length_b   1.000
_cell.length_c   1.000
_cell.angle_alpha   90.00
_cell.angle_beta   90.00
_cell.angle_gamma   90.00
#
_symmetry.space_group_name_H-M   'P 1'
#
loop_
_entity.id
_entity.type
_entity.pdbx_description
1 polymer ?
#
loop_
_entity_poly.entity_id
_entity_poly.type
_entity_poly.pdbx_seq_one_letter_code
_entity_poly.pdbx_strand_id
1 'polypeptide(L)'
;LWTIKRPRKGFGKKSIEDLKKYAAEHEIGLFQALGEQIEQGIVKKEVIDTYYKNISELHKEYDKYSCKELVNRVLDFGYREELEQDVEQRRLDNVTELITAIAAMEAENQDKLSLEELLAHFALFTAQDDDDEKNVVKVMTIHTAKGLEFDIVFICGLVDGQFPSRRLRNED
;
A
#
# COMPACT_ATOMS: atom_id res chain seq x y z
N LEU A 1 11.78 2.92 -1.59
CA LEU A 1 12.33 2.96 -0.22
C LEU A 1 11.36 2.44 0.85
N TRP A 2 10.04 2.58 0.65
CA TRP A 2 9.07 2.07 1.63
C TRP A 2 9.09 0.54 1.70
N THR A 3 9.15 -0.13 0.57
CA THR A 3 9.12 -1.59 0.44
C THR A 3 10.36 -2.29 1.02
N ILE A 4 11.52 -1.62 1.08
CA ILE A 4 12.72 -2.19 1.73
C ILE A 4 12.61 -2.16 3.27
N LYS A 5 11.76 -1.30 3.82
CA LYS A 5 11.53 -1.18 5.26
C LYS A 5 10.47 -2.15 5.78
N ARG A 6 9.56 -2.57 4.92
CA ARG A 6 8.46 -3.45 5.25
C ARG A 6 8.35 -4.61 4.24
N PRO A 7 8.15 -5.83 4.68
CA PRO A 7 8.36 -6.34 6.05
C PRO A 7 9.74 -5.98 6.62
N ARG A 8 9.91 -6.06 7.93
CA ARG A 8 11.18 -5.66 8.57
C ARG A 8 12.36 -6.51 8.09
N LYS A 9 13.22 -5.94 7.26
CA LYS A 9 14.41 -6.58 6.70
C LYS A 9 15.72 -6.17 7.41
N GLY A 10 15.58 -5.42 8.52
CA GLY A 10 16.75 -4.92 9.26
C GLY A 10 17.54 -3.82 8.51
N PHE A 11 16.96 -3.19 7.49
CA PHE A 11 17.55 -2.06 6.77
C PHE A 11 17.08 -0.75 7.40
N GLY A 12 17.91 -0.25 8.32
CA GLY A 12 17.56 0.89 9.19
C GLY A 12 17.80 2.25 8.52
N LYS A 13 17.55 3.31 9.30
CA LYS A 13 17.68 4.70 8.83
C LYS A 13 19.08 4.99 8.29
N LYS A 14 20.12 4.59 9.03
CA LYS A 14 21.53 4.78 8.63
C LYS A 14 21.83 4.09 7.29
N SER A 15 21.45 2.81 7.14
CA SER A 15 21.67 2.06 5.88
C SER A 15 20.98 2.72 4.69
N ILE A 16 19.81 3.34 4.91
CA ILE A 16 19.10 4.08 3.86
C ILE A 16 19.82 5.40 3.51
N GLU A 17 20.35 6.09 4.49
CA GLU A 17 21.14 7.32 4.27
C GLU A 17 22.42 7.00 3.50
N ASP A 18 23.14 5.96 3.89
CA ASP A 18 24.34 5.48 3.21
C ASP A 18 24.03 5.06 1.75
N LEU A 19 22.90 4.35 1.52
CA LEU A 19 22.47 3.98 0.18
C LEU A 19 22.13 5.20 -0.67
N LYS A 20 21.45 6.20 -0.11
CA LYS A 20 21.12 7.45 -0.82
C LYS A 20 22.38 8.24 -1.20
N LYS A 21 23.35 8.28 -0.29
CA LYS A 21 24.62 8.95 -0.54
C LYS A 21 25.36 8.27 -1.68
N TYR A 22 25.48 6.93 -1.62
CA TYR A 22 26.10 6.15 -2.69
C TYR A 22 25.43 6.38 -4.04
N ALA A 23 24.09 6.31 -4.10
CA ALA A 23 23.33 6.55 -5.32
C ALA A 23 23.56 7.94 -5.91
N ALA A 24 23.63 8.98 -5.05
CA ALA A 24 23.89 10.35 -5.47
C ALA A 24 25.33 10.53 -5.97
N GLU A 25 26.33 9.95 -5.31
CA GLU A 25 27.74 10.02 -5.69
C GLU A 25 28.03 9.34 -7.05
N HIS A 26 27.24 8.29 -7.39
CA HIS A 26 27.41 7.54 -8.64
C HIS A 26 26.36 7.92 -9.71
N GLU A 27 25.50 8.90 -9.43
CA GLU A 27 24.42 9.36 -10.33
C GLU A 27 23.49 8.23 -10.82
N ILE A 28 23.20 7.23 -9.95
CA ILE A 28 22.39 6.06 -10.25
C ILE A 28 21.12 5.99 -9.41
N GLY A 29 20.15 5.16 -9.86
CA GLY A 29 18.92 4.90 -9.10
C GLY A 29 19.17 4.11 -7.82
N LEU A 30 18.33 4.32 -6.78
CA LEU A 30 18.48 3.65 -5.48
C LEU A 30 18.42 2.12 -5.56
N PHE A 31 17.66 1.56 -6.48
CA PHE A 31 17.56 0.11 -6.65
C PHE A 31 18.84 -0.44 -7.29
N GLN A 32 19.40 0.25 -8.27
CA GLN A 32 20.69 -0.09 -8.86
C GLN A 32 21.81 0.02 -7.82
N ALA A 33 21.88 1.11 -7.07
CA ALA A 33 22.83 1.29 -5.99
C ALA A 33 22.77 0.15 -4.95
N LEU A 34 21.58 -0.33 -4.63
CA LEU A 34 21.40 -1.48 -3.75
C LEU A 34 22.03 -2.75 -4.34
N GLY A 35 21.81 -3.01 -5.62
CA GLY A 35 22.41 -4.15 -6.33
C GLY A 35 23.92 -4.11 -6.31
N GLU A 36 24.51 -2.97 -6.66
CA GLU A 36 25.96 -2.78 -6.64
C GLU A 36 26.56 -2.97 -5.24
N GLN A 37 25.91 -2.45 -4.19
CA GLN A 37 26.37 -2.65 -2.80
C GLN A 37 26.24 -4.10 -2.32
N ILE A 38 25.27 -4.87 -2.83
CA ILE A 38 25.17 -6.31 -2.56
C ILE A 38 26.33 -7.05 -3.26
N GLU A 39 26.56 -6.78 -4.54
CA GLU A 39 27.65 -7.41 -5.33
C GLU A 39 29.04 -7.10 -4.74
N GLN A 40 29.26 -5.88 -4.26
CA GLN A 40 30.50 -5.47 -3.60
C GLN A 40 30.63 -6.01 -2.16
N GLY A 41 29.61 -6.70 -1.65
CA GLY A 41 29.60 -7.22 -0.28
C GLY A 41 29.55 -6.16 0.82
N ILE A 42 29.11 -4.95 0.50
CA ILE A 42 28.86 -3.86 1.46
C ILE A 42 27.59 -4.18 2.23
N VAL A 43 26.52 -4.57 1.53
CA VAL A 43 25.27 -5.07 2.11
C VAL A 43 25.33 -6.59 2.15
N LYS A 44 25.50 -7.15 3.37
CA LYS A 44 25.70 -8.60 3.59
C LYS A 44 24.46 -9.32 4.15
N LYS A 45 23.29 -8.66 4.19
CA LYS A 45 22.09 -9.25 4.76
C LYS A 45 21.36 -10.10 3.72
N GLU A 46 21.29 -11.40 3.94
CA GLU A 46 20.61 -12.36 3.09
C GLU A 46 19.15 -11.96 2.76
N VAL A 47 18.43 -11.44 3.75
CA VAL A 47 17.05 -10.94 3.56
C VAL A 47 16.98 -9.78 2.55
N ILE A 48 18.01 -8.93 2.48
CA ILE A 48 18.08 -7.83 1.51
C ILE A 48 18.47 -8.35 0.12
N ASP A 49 19.36 -9.30 0.05
CA ASP A 49 19.72 -9.97 -1.20
C ASP A 49 18.51 -10.71 -1.80
N THR A 50 17.77 -11.47 -0.98
CA THR A 50 16.53 -12.11 -1.39
C THR A 50 15.49 -11.09 -1.88
N TYR A 51 15.30 -9.99 -1.14
CA TYR A 51 14.41 -8.91 -1.56
C TYR A 51 14.81 -8.34 -2.92
N TYR A 52 16.10 -8.06 -3.12
CA TYR A 52 16.62 -7.52 -4.37
C TYR A 52 16.38 -8.48 -5.54
N LYS A 53 16.67 -9.77 -5.35
CA LYS A 53 16.42 -10.82 -6.36
C LYS A 53 14.94 -10.93 -6.72
N ASN A 54 14.08 -11.01 -5.72
CA ASN A 54 12.63 -11.13 -5.92
C ASN A 54 12.07 -9.95 -6.73
N ILE A 55 12.46 -8.71 -6.40
CA ILE A 55 12.02 -7.53 -7.15
C ILE A 55 12.63 -7.51 -8.56
N SER A 56 13.89 -7.91 -8.71
CA SER A 56 14.54 -7.98 -10.02
C SER A 56 13.90 -9.00 -10.95
N GLU A 57 13.53 -10.17 -10.43
CA GLU A 57 12.81 -11.19 -11.20
C GLU A 57 11.40 -10.72 -11.57
N LEU A 58 10.68 -10.17 -10.60
CA LEU A 58 9.34 -9.66 -10.85
C LEU A 58 9.35 -8.54 -11.90
N HIS A 59 10.34 -7.64 -11.85
CA HIS A 59 10.49 -6.57 -12.83
C HIS A 59 10.77 -7.09 -14.26
N LYS A 60 11.47 -8.21 -14.39
CA LYS A 60 11.76 -8.82 -15.70
C LYS A 60 10.56 -9.55 -16.31
N GLU A 61 9.63 -9.98 -15.48
CA GLU A 61 8.57 -10.91 -15.85
C GLU A 61 7.15 -10.42 -15.57
N TYR A 62 6.98 -9.17 -15.10
CA TYR A 62 5.69 -8.66 -14.64
C TYR A 62 4.60 -8.72 -15.72
N ASP A 63 4.98 -8.60 -16.99
CA ASP A 63 4.09 -8.66 -18.14
C ASP A 63 3.51 -10.06 -18.41
N LYS A 64 4.13 -11.11 -17.84
CA LYS A 64 3.66 -12.50 -17.97
C LYS A 64 2.50 -12.81 -17.01
N TYR A 65 2.35 -12.03 -15.94
CA TYR A 65 1.38 -12.27 -14.88
C TYR A 65 0.15 -11.38 -15.04
N SER A 66 -0.98 -11.82 -14.52
CA SER A 66 -2.14 -10.97 -14.29
C SER A 66 -1.89 -10.03 -13.12
N CYS A 67 -2.64 -8.95 -13.02
CA CYS A 67 -2.52 -8.00 -11.90
C CYS A 67 -2.78 -8.68 -10.54
N LYS A 68 -3.75 -9.60 -10.49
CA LYS A 68 -4.03 -10.43 -9.31
C LYS A 68 -2.84 -11.31 -8.94
N GLU A 69 -2.19 -11.95 -9.91
CA GLU A 69 -1.01 -12.78 -9.68
C GLU A 69 0.16 -11.94 -9.19
N LEU A 70 0.37 -10.73 -9.75
CA LEU A 70 1.41 -9.80 -9.31
C LEU A 70 1.23 -9.41 -7.84
N VAL A 71 0.01 -9.06 -7.44
CA VAL A 71 -0.28 -8.72 -6.03
C VAL A 71 0.02 -9.92 -5.11
N ASN A 72 -0.41 -11.12 -5.46
CA ASN A 72 -0.13 -12.31 -4.65
C ASN A 72 1.37 -12.59 -4.54
N ARG A 73 2.14 -12.49 -5.63
CA ARG A 73 3.60 -12.65 -5.60
C ARG A 73 4.28 -11.61 -4.70
N VAL A 74 3.83 -10.35 -4.73
CA VAL A 74 4.37 -9.31 -3.83
C VAL A 74 4.03 -9.63 -2.37
N LEU A 75 2.84 -10.13 -2.08
CA LEU A 75 2.46 -10.56 -0.73
C LEU A 75 3.36 -11.68 -0.20
N ASP A 76 3.74 -12.63 -1.06
CA ASP A 76 4.60 -13.74 -0.70
C ASP A 76 6.07 -13.33 -0.45
N PHE A 77 6.44 -12.06 -0.67
CA PHE A 77 7.74 -11.51 -0.26
C PHE A 77 7.83 -11.16 1.25
N GLY A 78 6.98 -11.79 2.06
CA GLY A 78 6.93 -11.66 3.51
C GLY A 78 5.87 -10.69 4.03
N TYR A 79 5.07 -10.10 3.13
CA TYR A 79 3.95 -9.23 3.55
C TYR A 79 2.79 -10.03 4.12
N ARG A 80 2.54 -11.24 3.62
CA ARG A 80 1.48 -12.12 4.09
C ARG A 80 1.69 -12.49 5.55
N GLU A 81 2.90 -12.91 5.91
CA GLU A 81 3.26 -13.27 7.28
C GLU A 81 3.20 -12.05 8.23
N GLU A 82 3.56 -10.85 7.74
CA GLU A 82 3.42 -9.63 8.54
C GLU A 82 1.95 -9.28 8.80
N LEU A 83 1.08 -9.46 7.80
CA LEU A 83 -0.36 -9.20 7.91
C LEU A 83 -1.06 -10.21 8.83
N GLU A 84 -0.68 -11.48 8.76
CA GLU A 84 -1.23 -12.54 9.62
C GLU A 84 -0.84 -12.38 11.09
N GLN A 85 0.33 -11.76 11.37
CA GLN A 85 0.78 -11.46 12.72
C GLN A 85 0.20 -10.14 13.26
N ASP A 86 -0.45 -9.36 12.42
CA ASP A 86 -1.08 -8.11 12.84
C ASP A 86 -2.33 -8.40 13.68
N VAL A 87 -2.39 -7.84 14.88
CA VAL A 87 -3.53 -7.97 15.80
C VAL A 87 -4.82 -7.42 15.20
N GLU A 88 -4.71 -6.56 14.18
CA GLU A 88 -5.84 -6.01 13.47
C GLU A 88 -6.11 -6.81 12.17
N GLN A 89 -6.98 -7.82 12.26
CA GLN A 89 -7.52 -8.60 11.13
C GLN A 89 -7.93 -7.73 9.91
N ARG A 90 -8.29 -6.48 10.17
CA ARG A 90 -8.76 -5.52 9.15
C ARG A 90 -7.79 -5.30 7.98
N ARG A 91 -6.48 -5.41 8.22
CA ARG A 91 -5.49 -5.22 7.14
C ARG A 91 -5.49 -6.37 6.15
N LEU A 92 -5.63 -7.59 6.67
CA LEU A 92 -5.74 -8.78 5.82
C LEU A 92 -7.05 -8.76 5.04
N ASP A 93 -8.15 -8.35 5.68
CA ASP A 93 -9.45 -8.20 5.03
C ASP A 93 -9.39 -7.17 3.90
N ASN A 94 -8.80 -6.00 4.13
CA ASN A 94 -8.60 -4.97 3.10
C ASN A 94 -7.78 -5.46 1.90
N VAL A 95 -6.73 -6.25 2.14
CA VAL A 95 -5.92 -6.84 1.06
C VAL A 95 -6.73 -7.88 0.29
N THR A 96 -7.56 -8.66 0.97
CA THR A 96 -8.46 -9.63 0.34
C THR A 96 -9.52 -8.94 -0.54
N GLU A 97 -10.08 -7.84 -0.06
CA GLU A 97 -11.00 -7.00 -0.82
C GLU A 97 -10.31 -6.40 -2.06
N LEU A 98 -9.09 -5.89 -1.92
CA LEU A 98 -8.29 -5.38 -3.03
C LEU A 98 -8.07 -6.45 -4.11
N ILE A 99 -7.67 -7.67 -3.72
CA ILE A 99 -7.46 -8.78 -4.65
C ILE A 99 -8.79 -9.15 -5.35
N THR A 100 -9.90 -9.11 -4.63
CA THR A 100 -11.22 -9.41 -5.18
C THR A 100 -11.65 -8.35 -6.19
N ALA A 101 -11.42 -7.06 -5.89
CA ALA A 101 -11.71 -5.96 -6.79
C ALA A 101 -10.86 -6.05 -8.08
N ILE A 102 -9.56 -6.35 -7.97
CA ILE A 102 -8.69 -6.56 -9.12
C ILE A 102 -9.18 -7.73 -9.98
N ALA A 103 -9.56 -8.85 -9.36
CA ALA A 103 -10.08 -10.02 -10.08
C ALA A 103 -11.39 -9.71 -10.83
N ALA A 104 -12.27 -8.88 -10.26
CA ALA A 104 -13.48 -8.42 -10.93
C ALA A 104 -13.15 -7.53 -12.14
N MET A 105 -12.21 -6.59 -11.99
CA MET A 105 -11.75 -5.74 -13.09
C MET A 105 -11.12 -6.55 -14.23
N GLU A 106 -10.32 -7.58 -13.92
CA GLU A 106 -9.75 -8.49 -14.91
C GLU A 106 -10.84 -9.29 -15.66
N ALA A 107 -11.90 -9.68 -14.95
CA ALA A 107 -13.01 -10.43 -15.56
C ALA A 107 -13.91 -9.57 -16.48
N GLU A 108 -14.02 -8.28 -16.21
CA GLU A 108 -14.80 -7.34 -17.01
C GLU A 108 -14.04 -6.89 -18.27
N ASN A 109 -12.72 -6.90 -18.26
CA ASN A 109 -11.90 -6.55 -19.41
C ASN A 109 -11.77 -7.74 -20.37
N GLN A 110 -12.11 -7.52 -21.64
CA GLN A 110 -11.94 -8.53 -22.70
C GLN A 110 -10.45 -8.75 -23.03
N ASP A 111 -9.64 -7.72 -22.86
CA ASP A 111 -8.19 -7.74 -22.99
C ASP A 111 -7.53 -7.87 -21.61
N LYS A 112 -6.27 -8.33 -21.60
CA LYS A 112 -5.51 -8.44 -20.35
C LYS A 112 -5.32 -7.05 -19.72
N LEU A 113 -5.84 -6.85 -18.51
CA LEU A 113 -5.63 -5.64 -17.73
C LEU A 113 -4.13 -5.44 -17.46
N SER A 114 -3.55 -4.36 -17.93
CA SER A 114 -2.16 -4.02 -17.68
C SER A 114 -1.96 -3.43 -16.29
N LEU A 115 -0.72 -3.51 -15.78
CA LEU A 115 -0.38 -2.91 -14.49
C LEU A 115 -0.53 -1.38 -14.53
N GLU A 116 -0.22 -0.76 -15.67
CA GLU A 116 -0.34 0.68 -15.89
C GLU A 116 -1.81 1.13 -15.82
N GLU A 117 -2.71 0.39 -16.47
CA GLU A 117 -4.16 0.66 -16.42
C GLU A 117 -4.72 0.49 -15.01
N LEU A 118 -4.31 -0.56 -14.30
CA LEU A 118 -4.70 -0.77 -12.91
C LEU A 118 -4.24 0.39 -12.01
N LEU A 119 -2.98 0.81 -12.13
CA LEU A 119 -2.43 1.93 -11.36
C LEU A 119 -3.10 3.25 -11.71
N ALA A 120 -3.40 3.50 -12.99
CA ALA A 120 -4.15 4.68 -13.42
C ALA A 120 -5.57 4.68 -12.83
N HIS A 121 -6.25 3.54 -12.82
CA HIS A 121 -7.56 3.41 -12.20
C HIS A 121 -7.55 3.77 -10.72
N PHE A 122 -6.60 3.23 -9.95
CA PHE A 122 -6.46 3.56 -8.52
C PHE A 122 -6.06 5.03 -8.28
N ALA A 123 -5.23 5.60 -9.15
CA ALA A 123 -4.86 7.02 -9.04
C ALA A 123 -6.08 7.94 -9.26
N LEU A 124 -6.97 7.59 -10.20
CA LEU A 124 -8.23 8.31 -10.42
C LEU A 124 -9.20 8.16 -9.25
N PHE A 125 -9.29 6.97 -8.64
CA PHE A 125 -10.13 6.74 -7.48
C PHE A 125 -9.74 7.63 -6.29
N THR A 126 -8.44 7.79 -6.04
CA THR A 126 -7.93 8.70 -4.99
C THR A 126 -8.13 10.17 -5.31
N ALA A 127 -8.23 10.54 -6.59
CA ALA A 127 -8.48 11.92 -7.01
C ALA A 127 -9.99 12.25 -7.06
N GLN A 128 -10.86 11.26 -7.28
CA GLN A 128 -12.31 11.44 -7.33
C GLN A 128 -12.96 11.61 -5.95
N ASP A 129 -12.28 11.28 -4.86
CA ASP A 129 -12.74 11.61 -3.51
C ASP A 129 -12.85 13.13 -3.28
N ASP A 130 -12.25 13.95 -4.17
CA ASP A 130 -12.33 15.42 -4.16
C ASP A 130 -13.33 16.00 -5.17
N ASP A 131 -13.95 15.20 -6.03
CA ASP A 131 -14.87 15.74 -7.05
C ASP A 131 -16.32 15.71 -6.55
N ASP A 132 -16.87 16.90 -6.38
CA ASP A 132 -18.27 17.21 -6.03
C ASP A 132 -19.25 16.66 -7.10
N GLU A 133 -19.53 15.38 -7.08
CA GLU A 133 -20.74 14.88 -7.75
C GLU A 133 -21.99 15.45 -7.02
N LYS A 134 -22.59 16.45 -7.64
CA LYS A 134 -23.65 17.30 -7.06
C LYS A 134 -24.97 16.58 -6.73
N ASN A 135 -25.11 15.27 -6.98
CA ASN A 135 -26.36 14.53 -6.79
C ASN A 135 -26.18 13.13 -6.18
N VAL A 136 -25.24 12.99 -5.24
CA VAL A 136 -25.00 11.71 -4.54
C VAL A 136 -25.17 11.85 -3.04
N VAL A 137 -25.60 10.77 -2.39
CA VAL A 137 -25.59 10.70 -0.93
C VAL A 137 -24.18 10.31 -0.49
N LYS A 138 -23.48 11.25 0.16
CA LYS A 138 -22.12 11.01 0.70
C LYS A 138 -22.22 10.30 2.04
N VAL A 139 -21.57 9.12 2.17
CA VAL A 139 -21.44 8.39 3.43
C VAL A 139 -19.98 8.47 3.88
N MET A 140 -19.75 9.00 5.09
CA MET A 140 -18.40 9.22 5.59
C MET A 140 -18.35 9.20 7.12
N THR A 141 -17.15 9.17 7.67
CA THR A 141 -16.96 9.30 9.12
C THR A 141 -17.08 10.77 9.55
N ILE A 142 -17.39 11.02 10.84
CA ILE A 142 -17.40 12.37 11.42
C ILE A 142 -16.02 13.06 11.26
N HIS A 143 -14.92 12.29 11.34
CA HIS A 143 -13.58 12.84 11.13
C HIS A 143 -13.35 13.29 9.70
N THR A 144 -13.84 12.55 8.73
CA THR A 144 -13.74 12.88 7.30
C THR A 144 -14.63 14.10 6.97
N ALA A 145 -15.76 14.25 7.67
CA ALA A 145 -16.68 15.38 7.49
C ALA A 145 -16.18 16.70 8.12
N LYS A 146 -15.07 16.67 8.88
CA LYS A 146 -14.55 17.87 9.54
C LYS A 146 -14.12 18.92 8.50
N GLY A 147 -14.77 20.10 8.57
CA GLY A 147 -14.51 21.21 7.66
C GLY A 147 -15.33 21.20 6.37
N LEU A 148 -16.19 20.20 6.20
CA LEU A 148 -17.16 20.15 5.10
C LEU A 148 -18.52 20.66 5.57
N GLU A 149 -19.31 21.19 4.63
CA GLU A 149 -20.66 21.71 4.86
C GLU A 149 -21.66 21.00 3.95
N PHE A 150 -22.82 20.61 4.51
CA PHE A 150 -23.88 19.90 3.79
C PHE A 150 -25.23 20.48 4.16
N ASP A 151 -26.15 20.60 3.19
CA ASP A 151 -27.50 21.10 3.41
C ASP A 151 -28.33 20.17 4.33
N ILE A 152 -28.11 18.86 4.24
CA ILE A 152 -28.81 17.85 5.02
C ILE A 152 -27.78 16.83 5.53
N VAL A 153 -27.79 16.55 6.84
CA VAL A 153 -26.89 15.60 7.50
C VAL A 153 -27.71 14.59 8.31
N PHE A 154 -27.43 13.30 8.07
CA PHE A 154 -27.94 12.20 8.89
C PHE A 154 -26.80 11.61 9.70
N ILE A 155 -26.87 11.67 11.02
CA ILE A 155 -25.86 11.06 11.90
C ILE A 155 -26.43 9.74 12.41
N CYS A 156 -25.80 8.63 12.01
CA CYS A 156 -26.16 7.28 12.42
C CYS A 156 -25.28 6.79 13.56
N GLY A 157 -25.78 5.83 14.34
CA GLY A 157 -24.96 5.19 15.39
C GLY A 157 -24.79 6.05 16.65
N LEU A 158 -25.70 6.97 16.94
CA LEU A 158 -25.74 7.73 18.20
C LEU A 158 -26.19 6.81 19.34
N VAL A 159 -25.31 5.89 19.73
CA VAL A 159 -25.55 4.92 20.81
C VAL A 159 -24.65 5.26 21.98
N ASP A 160 -25.20 5.27 23.19
CA ASP A 160 -24.44 5.56 24.40
C ASP A 160 -23.22 4.64 24.56
N GLY A 161 -22.05 5.26 24.70
CA GLY A 161 -20.75 4.58 24.77
C GLY A 161 -20.05 4.32 23.43
N GLN A 162 -20.73 4.53 22.29
CA GLN A 162 -20.09 4.59 20.97
C GLN A 162 -19.89 6.05 20.54
N PHE A 163 -20.95 6.86 20.63
CA PHE A 163 -20.89 8.30 20.36
C PHE A 163 -21.89 9.03 21.27
N PRO A 164 -21.41 9.92 22.19
CA PRO A 164 -20.00 10.13 22.52
C PRO A 164 -19.33 8.92 23.18
N SER A 165 -18.01 8.76 22.93
CA SER A 165 -17.24 7.64 23.47
C SER A 165 -17.16 7.75 25.01
N ARG A 166 -17.18 6.62 25.73
CA ARG A 166 -17.06 6.61 27.21
C ARG A 166 -15.75 7.25 27.72
N ARG A 167 -14.70 7.32 26.88
CA ARG A 167 -13.44 7.97 27.25
C ARG A 167 -13.55 9.47 27.45
N LEU A 168 -14.48 10.13 26.76
CA LEU A 168 -14.71 11.57 26.90
C LEU A 168 -15.59 11.93 28.11
N ARG A 169 -16.23 10.94 28.74
CA ARG A 169 -17.10 11.14 29.92
C ARG A 169 -16.33 11.13 31.26
N ASN A 170 -15.09 10.70 31.26
CA ASN A 170 -14.27 10.55 32.48
C ASN A 170 -13.22 11.63 32.64
N GLU A 171 -13.29 12.74 31.90
CA GLU A 171 -12.37 13.89 31.98
C GLU A 171 -13.00 15.12 32.65
N ASP A 172 -14.11 14.95 33.40
CA ASP A 172 -14.70 15.99 34.27
C ASP A 172 -14.52 15.65 35.76
#